data_07587aa74c7893c71bfa2d4a71f0b8b5
#
_entry.id   07587aa74c7893c71bfa2d4a71f0b8b5
#
_cell.length_a   1.000
_cell.length_b   1.000
_cell.length_c   1.000
_cell.angle_alpha   90.00
_cell.angle_beta   90.00
_cell.angle_gamma   90.00
#
_symmetry.space_group_name_H-M   'P 1'
#
loop_
_entity.id
_entity.type
_entity.pdbx_description
1 polymer ?
#
loop_
_entity_poly.entity_id
_entity_poly.type
_entity_poly.pdbx_seq_one_letter_code
_entity_poly.pdbx_strand_id
1 'polypeptide(L)'
;MRILVSLHGTTIIHPTGAGRTREERVQQVRRREPSVRQYAAYIPIGNAVAKVQTWASQGADIVYLSSHRRDEHVAQDRLVLVRYGFPPGDVVSRRASQTYADVAECVAPDVLVEDDCESIGGEAEMVYPRLRDELKARSTSIVVPEFGGIDHLPDDLTLPRH
;
A
#
# COMPACT_ATOMS: atom_id res chain seq x y z
N MET A 1 12.57 -9.94 8.65
CA MET A 1 11.93 -9.75 7.32
C MET A 1 11.32 -8.36 7.26
N ARG A 2 11.64 -7.61 6.24
CA ARG A 2 11.08 -6.27 6.00
C ARG A 2 10.00 -6.32 4.94
N ILE A 3 8.82 -5.79 5.27
CA ILE A 3 7.66 -5.74 4.36
C ILE A 3 7.39 -4.28 4.02
N LEU A 4 7.46 -3.93 2.75
CA LEU A 4 6.98 -2.64 2.23
C LEU A 4 5.56 -2.85 1.72
N VAL A 5 4.59 -2.16 2.33
CA VAL A 5 3.19 -2.27 1.96
C VAL A 5 2.65 -0.91 1.51
N SER A 6 2.05 -0.88 0.34
CA SER A 6 1.42 0.33 -0.19
C SER A 6 0.16 0.69 0.60
N LEU A 7 -0.13 1.98 0.70
CA LEU A 7 -1.30 2.48 1.43
C LEU A 7 -2.53 2.59 0.54
N HIS A 8 -2.60 3.62 -0.30
CA HIS A 8 -3.80 3.95 -1.08
C HIS A 8 -4.11 2.88 -2.12
N GLY A 9 -5.30 2.30 -2.04
CA GLY A 9 -5.76 1.23 -2.93
C GLY A 9 -5.32 -0.18 -2.54
N THR A 10 -4.35 -0.31 -1.61
CA THR A 10 -3.88 -1.60 -1.10
C THR A 10 -4.44 -1.88 0.30
N THR A 11 -4.23 -0.96 1.24
CA THR A 11 -4.62 -1.12 2.65
C THR A 11 -5.66 -0.12 3.12
N ILE A 12 -5.70 1.06 2.52
CA ILE A 12 -6.65 2.13 2.85
C ILE A 12 -7.31 2.68 1.58
N ILE A 13 -8.49 3.26 1.75
CA ILE A 13 -9.33 3.79 0.66
C ILE A 13 -10.07 5.04 1.12
N HIS A 14 -10.45 5.89 0.16
CA HIS A 14 -11.32 7.05 0.39
C HIS A 14 -12.64 6.65 1.07
N PRO A 15 -13.20 7.53 1.95
CA PRO A 15 -14.30 7.13 2.83
C PRO A 15 -15.58 6.71 2.11
N THR A 16 -15.89 7.28 0.95
CA THR A 16 -17.11 6.91 0.19
C THR A 16 -16.97 5.60 -0.58
N GLY A 17 -15.81 4.96 -0.51
CA GLY A 17 -15.61 3.60 -1.01
C GLY A 17 -16.21 2.52 -0.13
N ALA A 18 -16.58 2.85 1.13
CA ALA A 18 -17.21 1.89 2.04
C ALA A 18 -18.50 1.31 1.44
N GLY A 19 -18.66 -0.01 1.51
CA GLY A 19 -19.84 -0.71 0.99
C GLY A 19 -19.97 -0.72 -0.54
N ARG A 20 -19.01 -0.18 -1.27
CA ARG A 20 -19.01 -0.20 -2.73
C ARG A 20 -18.30 -1.42 -3.28
N THR A 21 -18.66 -1.84 -4.49
CA THR A 21 -17.91 -2.86 -5.21
C THR A 21 -16.54 -2.32 -5.63
N ARG A 22 -15.61 -3.23 -5.96
CA ARG A 22 -14.29 -2.84 -6.46
C ARG A 22 -14.40 -1.98 -7.73
N GLU A 23 -15.27 -2.35 -8.65
CA GLU A 23 -15.51 -1.62 -9.91
C GLU A 23 -16.04 -0.20 -9.64
N GLU A 24 -16.96 -0.06 -8.70
CA GLU A 24 -17.48 1.25 -8.28
C GLU A 24 -16.37 2.12 -7.67
N ARG A 25 -15.50 1.54 -6.85
CA ARG A 25 -14.35 2.22 -6.25
C ARG A 25 -13.37 2.74 -7.32
N VAL A 26 -13.07 1.92 -8.33
CA VAL A 26 -12.26 2.32 -9.48
C VAL A 26 -12.90 3.51 -10.20
N GLN A 27 -14.20 3.47 -10.43
CA GLN A 27 -14.93 4.57 -11.09
C GLN A 27 -14.93 5.84 -10.26
N GLN A 28 -15.04 5.75 -8.94
CA GLN A 28 -14.96 6.92 -8.06
C GLN A 28 -13.63 7.67 -8.24
N VAL A 29 -12.53 6.94 -8.32
CA VAL A 29 -11.21 7.54 -8.55
C VAL A 29 -11.10 8.14 -9.96
N ARG A 30 -11.55 7.41 -10.98
CA ARG A 30 -11.53 7.89 -12.37
C ARG A 30 -12.36 9.15 -12.57
N ARG A 31 -13.49 9.26 -11.87
CA ARG A 31 -14.38 10.44 -11.88
C ARG A 31 -13.88 11.56 -10.98
N ARG A 32 -12.80 11.35 -10.25
CA ARG A 32 -12.22 12.32 -9.30
C ARG A 32 -13.25 12.81 -8.27
N GLU A 33 -14.00 11.90 -7.70
CA GLU A 33 -14.98 12.24 -6.64
C GLU A 33 -14.29 12.96 -5.48
N PRO A 34 -14.94 13.94 -4.84
CA PRO A 34 -14.31 14.77 -3.79
C PRO A 34 -13.72 13.97 -2.64
N SER A 35 -14.35 12.86 -2.23
CA SER A 35 -13.87 12.02 -1.12
C SER A 35 -12.49 11.42 -1.37
N VAL A 36 -12.09 11.24 -2.62
CA VAL A 36 -10.76 10.71 -2.99
C VAL A 36 -9.65 11.63 -2.49
N ARG A 37 -9.92 12.92 -2.29
CA ARG A 37 -8.98 13.90 -1.76
C ARG A 37 -9.10 14.12 -0.26
N GLN A 38 -10.04 13.46 0.40
CA GLN A 38 -10.23 13.56 1.85
C GLN A 38 -9.28 12.60 2.57
N TYR A 39 -7.98 12.83 2.43
CA TYR A 39 -6.94 11.89 2.86
C TYR A 39 -6.98 11.58 4.35
N ALA A 40 -7.28 12.56 5.20
CA ALA A 40 -7.40 12.36 6.64
C ALA A 40 -8.61 11.51 7.05
N ALA A 41 -9.58 11.34 6.15
CA ALA A 41 -10.79 10.56 6.37
C ALA A 41 -10.72 9.16 5.74
N TYR A 42 -9.60 8.76 5.18
CA TYR A 42 -9.41 7.44 4.61
C TYR A 42 -9.65 6.35 5.65
N ILE A 43 -10.09 5.20 5.18
CA ILE A 43 -10.48 4.05 6.01
C ILE A 43 -9.72 2.80 5.57
N PRO A 44 -9.55 1.79 6.46
CA PRO A 44 -8.98 0.51 6.06
C PRO A 44 -9.86 -0.22 5.04
N ILE A 45 -9.23 -0.98 4.14
CA ILE A 45 -9.92 -1.92 3.26
C ILE A 45 -10.04 -3.25 4.01
N GLY A 46 -11.27 -3.70 4.25
CA GLY A 46 -11.51 -4.98 4.92
C GLY A 46 -10.77 -5.09 6.26
N ASN A 47 -10.09 -6.19 6.48
CA ASN A 47 -9.32 -6.48 7.69
C ASN A 47 -7.82 -6.18 7.55
N ALA A 48 -7.47 -5.17 6.77
CA ALA A 48 -6.07 -4.81 6.53
C ALA A 48 -5.27 -4.58 7.83
N VAL A 49 -5.89 -3.92 8.81
CA VAL A 49 -5.24 -3.67 10.12
C VAL A 49 -4.83 -4.98 10.78
N ALA A 50 -5.77 -5.93 10.91
CA ALA A 50 -5.52 -7.23 11.54
C ALA A 50 -4.45 -8.03 10.76
N LYS A 51 -4.47 -7.97 9.44
CA LYS A 51 -3.49 -8.66 8.60
C LYS A 51 -2.07 -8.11 8.82
N VAL A 52 -1.90 -6.80 8.80
CA VAL A 52 -0.59 -6.18 9.02
C VAL A 52 -0.12 -6.39 10.47
N GLN A 53 -1.06 -6.34 11.45
CA GLN A 53 -0.74 -6.69 12.84
C GLN A 53 -0.24 -8.12 12.97
N THR A 54 -0.82 -9.06 12.26
CA THR A 54 -0.37 -10.47 12.25
C THR A 54 1.07 -10.58 11.74
N TRP A 55 1.39 -9.92 10.64
CA TRP A 55 2.76 -9.89 10.12
C TRP A 55 3.75 -9.28 11.12
N ALA A 56 3.39 -8.15 11.71
CA ALA A 56 4.22 -7.48 12.70
C ALA A 56 4.45 -8.34 13.95
N SER A 57 3.42 -9.06 14.41
CA SER A 57 3.52 -9.93 15.59
C SER A 57 4.47 -11.12 15.39
N GLN A 58 4.74 -11.48 14.14
CA GLN A 58 5.71 -12.50 13.78
C GLN A 58 7.14 -11.95 13.61
N GLY A 59 7.35 -10.68 13.95
CA GLY A 59 8.66 -10.03 13.89
C GLY A 59 8.97 -9.31 12.59
N ALA A 60 8.01 -9.13 11.69
CA ALA A 60 8.21 -8.37 10.47
C ALA A 60 8.39 -6.88 10.78
N ASP A 61 9.36 -6.26 10.11
CA ASP A 61 9.56 -4.81 10.08
C ASP A 61 8.65 -4.22 9.01
N ILE A 62 7.61 -3.50 9.42
CA ILE A 62 6.61 -2.95 8.50
C ILE A 62 7.01 -1.54 8.10
N VAL A 63 7.09 -1.30 6.79
CA VAL A 63 7.28 0.03 6.19
C VAL A 63 6.11 0.30 5.27
N TYR A 64 5.49 1.46 5.39
CA TYR A 64 4.34 1.87 4.60
C TYR A 64 4.77 2.79 3.47
N LEU A 65 4.28 2.54 2.25
CA LEU A 65 4.53 3.38 1.09
C LEU A 65 3.33 4.28 0.82
N SER A 66 3.51 5.58 1.02
CA SER A 66 2.52 6.60 0.67
C SER A 66 2.62 6.94 -0.82
N SER A 67 1.47 7.18 -1.46
CA SER A 67 1.40 7.71 -2.82
C SER A 67 1.57 9.24 -2.89
N HIS A 68 1.58 9.91 -1.74
CA HIS A 68 1.69 11.35 -1.67
C HIS A 68 3.14 11.83 -1.76
N ARG A 69 3.32 13.05 -2.29
CA ARG A 69 4.61 13.76 -2.33
C ARG A 69 4.71 14.84 -1.28
N ARG A 70 3.56 15.44 -0.90
CA ARG A 70 3.52 16.58 0.02
C ARG A 70 3.52 16.10 1.45
N ASP A 71 4.37 16.70 2.29
CA ASP A 71 4.52 16.29 3.69
C ASP A 71 3.21 16.37 4.48
N GLU A 72 2.36 17.38 4.22
CA GLU A 72 1.06 17.49 4.87
C GLU A 72 0.13 16.32 4.53
N HIS A 73 0.18 15.79 3.32
CA HIS A 73 -0.64 14.63 2.93
C HIS A 73 -0.08 13.34 3.53
N VAL A 74 1.24 13.19 3.58
CA VAL A 74 1.88 12.05 4.26
C VAL A 74 1.56 12.07 5.75
N ALA A 75 1.51 13.25 6.38
CA ALA A 75 1.10 13.38 7.78
C ALA A 75 -0.36 12.92 8.00
N GLN A 76 -1.25 13.15 7.04
CA GLN A 76 -2.63 12.65 7.08
C GLN A 76 -2.68 11.12 7.00
N ASP A 77 -1.82 10.50 6.19
CA ASP A 77 -1.68 9.04 6.16
C ASP A 77 -1.27 8.50 7.54
N ARG A 78 -0.30 9.13 8.21
CA ARG A 78 0.10 8.73 9.56
C ARG A 78 -1.04 8.81 10.56
N LEU A 79 -1.88 9.84 10.48
CA LEU A 79 -3.07 9.97 11.33
C LEU A 79 -4.05 8.82 11.10
N VAL A 80 -4.27 8.41 9.86
CA VAL A 80 -5.14 7.27 9.53
C VAL A 80 -4.57 5.98 10.11
N LEU A 81 -3.28 5.73 9.95
CA LEU A 81 -2.63 4.53 10.48
C LEU A 81 -2.77 4.44 12.01
N VAL A 82 -2.54 5.53 12.72
CA VAL A 82 -2.69 5.59 14.19
C VAL A 82 -4.14 5.40 14.61
N ARG A 83 -5.07 6.08 13.92
CA ARG A 83 -6.51 6.02 14.23
C ARG A 83 -7.05 4.60 14.23
N TYR A 84 -6.63 3.80 13.28
CA TYR A 84 -7.14 2.44 13.10
C TYR A 84 -6.28 1.35 13.73
N GLY A 85 -5.15 1.71 14.34
CA GLY A 85 -4.30 0.76 15.04
C GLY A 85 -3.41 -0.09 14.15
N PHE A 86 -3.03 0.41 13.00
CA PHE A 86 -1.96 -0.24 12.21
C PHE A 86 -0.67 -0.31 13.03
N PRO A 87 0.13 -1.37 12.89
CA PRO A 87 1.41 -1.46 13.60
C PRO A 87 2.31 -0.25 13.33
N PRO A 88 3.10 0.19 14.33
CA PRO A 88 4.10 1.23 14.10
C PRO A 88 5.07 0.84 12.99
N GLY A 89 5.42 1.80 12.16
CA GLY A 89 6.39 1.64 11.08
C GLY A 89 6.62 2.96 10.37
N ASP A 90 7.74 3.06 9.67
CA ASP A 90 8.04 4.26 8.89
C ASP A 90 7.04 4.41 7.74
N VAL A 91 6.65 5.64 7.45
CA VAL A 91 5.89 5.99 6.26
C VAL A 91 6.83 6.69 5.30
N VAL A 92 7.11 6.03 4.18
CA VAL A 92 8.03 6.55 3.16
C VAL A 92 7.24 7.09 1.97
N SER A 93 7.79 8.12 1.33
CA SER A 93 7.18 8.78 0.18
C SER A 93 8.26 9.29 -0.77
N ARG A 94 7.84 9.57 -2.02
CA ARG A 94 8.74 10.14 -3.01
C ARG A 94 9.10 11.57 -2.65
N ARG A 95 10.39 11.90 -2.70
CA ARG A 95 10.91 13.26 -2.50
C ARG A 95 11.58 13.74 -3.76
N ALA A 96 11.49 15.05 -4.05
CA ALA A 96 12.10 15.67 -5.25
C ALA A 96 11.75 14.90 -6.53
N SER A 97 12.75 14.43 -7.26
CA SER A 97 12.58 13.68 -8.51
C SER A 97 12.50 12.18 -8.33
N GLN A 98 12.40 11.67 -7.10
CA GLN A 98 12.33 10.23 -6.85
C GLN A 98 11.10 9.60 -7.49
N THR A 99 11.29 8.37 -7.99
CA THR A 99 10.21 7.45 -8.37
C THR A 99 9.86 6.55 -7.19
N TYR A 100 8.76 5.80 -7.29
CA TYR A 100 8.44 4.76 -6.31
C TYR A 100 9.54 3.70 -6.22
N ALA A 101 10.14 3.33 -7.37
CA ALA A 101 11.24 2.38 -7.40
C ALA A 101 12.45 2.89 -6.61
N ASP A 102 12.78 4.18 -6.74
CA ASP A 102 13.88 4.79 -5.97
C ASP A 102 13.63 4.67 -4.46
N VAL A 103 12.41 4.93 -4.01
CA VAL A 103 12.02 4.81 -2.60
C VAL A 103 12.11 3.36 -2.13
N ALA A 104 11.55 2.42 -2.90
CA ALA A 104 11.58 1.00 -2.58
C ALA A 104 13.02 0.45 -2.54
N GLU A 105 13.89 0.92 -3.40
CA GLU A 105 15.31 0.53 -3.40
C GLU A 105 16.04 1.01 -2.14
N CYS A 106 15.71 2.21 -1.64
CA CYS A 106 16.22 2.69 -0.35
C CYS A 106 15.73 1.85 0.83
N VAL A 107 14.48 1.40 0.80
CA VAL A 107 13.91 0.52 1.83
C VAL A 107 14.51 -0.88 1.75
N ALA A 108 14.77 -1.37 0.55
CA ALA A 108 15.28 -2.71 0.27
C ALA A 108 14.43 -3.82 0.93
N PRO A 109 13.13 -3.92 0.61
CA PRO A 109 12.24 -4.87 1.27
C PRO A 109 12.51 -6.32 0.86
N ASP A 110 12.21 -7.24 1.76
CA ASP A 110 12.16 -8.67 1.45
C ASP A 110 10.84 -9.02 0.75
N VAL A 111 9.75 -8.32 1.12
CA VAL A 111 8.43 -8.47 0.51
C VAL A 111 7.88 -7.09 0.17
N LEU A 112 7.38 -6.95 -1.06
CA LEU A 112 6.66 -5.78 -1.53
C LEU A 112 5.20 -6.17 -1.78
N VAL A 113 4.27 -5.52 -1.08
CA VAL A 113 2.83 -5.69 -1.25
C VAL A 113 2.27 -4.42 -1.89
N GLU A 114 1.77 -4.52 -3.10
CA GLU A 114 1.18 -3.39 -3.83
C GLU A 114 -0.06 -3.82 -4.61
N ASP A 115 -0.89 -2.86 -5.00
CA ASP A 115 -2.01 -3.13 -5.89
C ASP A 115 -1.62 -2.93 -7.37
N ASP A 116 -2.53 -3.33 -8.27
CA ASP A 116 -2.31 -3.30 -9.70
C ASP A 116 -2.50 -1.91 -10.34
N CYS A 117 -2.80 -0.89 -9.55
CA CYS A 117 -2.96 0.51 -9.98
C CYS A 117 -3.97 0.70 -11.13
N GLU A 118 -5.00 -0.13 -11.22
CA GLU A 118 -5.96 -0.14 -12.34
C GLU A 118 -6.58 1.23 -12.60
N SER A 119 -6.93 1.98 -11.55
CA SER A 119 -7.61 3.27 -11.69
C SER A 119 -6.73 4.38 -12.26
N ILE A 120 -5.41 4.22 -12.21
CA ILE A 120 -4.45 5.30 -12.55
C ILE A 120 -3.49 4.95 -13.68
N GLY A 121 -3.56 3.76 -14.26
CA GLY A 121 -2.71 3.42 -15.40
C GLY A 121 -2.19 1.99 -15.44
N GLY A 122 -2.46 1.18 -14.41
CA GLY A 122 -2.06 -0.22 -14.38
C GLY A 122 -0.56 -0.41 -14.12
N GLU A 123 0.05 -1.43 -14.73
CA GLU A 123 1.44 -1.83 -14.50
C GLU A 123 2.45 -0.67 -14.64
N ALA A 124 2.16 0.31 -15.50
CA ALA A 124 3.02 1.48 -15.69
C ALA A 124 3.22 2.30 -14.40
N GLU A 125 2.28 2.21 -13.46
CA GLU A 125 2.29 2.94 -12.19
C GLU A 125 2.75 2.08 -11.01
N MET A 126 3.01 0.78 -11.23
CA MET A 126 3.46 -0.13 -10.18
C MET A 126 4.94 0.03 -9.86
N VAL A 127 5.34 -0.45 -8.70
CA VAL A 127 6.71 -0.33 -8.17
C VAL A 127 7.61 -1.45 -8.66
N TYR A 128 7.21 -2.70 -8.43
CA TYR A 128 8.06 -3.88 -8.67
C TYR A 128 8.63 -3.96 -10.10
N PRO A 129 7.85 -3.71 -11.17
CA PRO A 129 8.38 -3.82 -12.54
C PRO A 129 9.57 -2.90 -12.81
N ARG A 130 9.72 -1.83 -12.05
CA ARG A 130 10.74 -0.79 -12.24
C ARG A 130 11.93 -0.92 -11.30
N LEU A 131 11.91 -1.91 -10.41
CA LEU A 131 13.05 -2.17 -9.52
C LEU A 131 14.24 -2.71 -10.32
N ARG A 132 15.44 -2.44 -9.81
CA ARG A 132 16.66 -3.04 -10.37
C ARG A 132 16.63 -4.57 -10.20
N ASP A 133 17.28 -5.27 -11.11
CA ASP A 133 17.27 -6.74 -11.14
C ASP A 133 17.80 -7.38 -9.86
N GLU A 134 18.80 -6.76 -9.22
CA GLU A 134 19.36 -7.26 -7.96
C GLU A 134 18.31 -7.26 -6.84
N LEU A 135 17.47 -6.24 -6.77
CA LEU A 135 16.41 -6.16 -5.78
C LEU A 135 15.25 -7.11 -6.13
N LYS A 136 14.88 -7.19 -7.40
CA LYS A 136 13.86 -8.16 -7.86
C LYS A 136 14.25 -9.60 -7.50
N ALA A 137 15.52 -9.95 -7.65
CA ALA A 137 16.01 -11.30 -7.39
C ALA A 137 15.86 -11.74 -5.91
N ARG A 138 15.87 -10.78 -4.99
CA ARG A 138 15.80 -11.06 -3.54
C ARG A 138 14.50 -10.64 -2.88
N SER A 139 13.63 -9.92 -3.57
CA SER A 139 12.36 -9.46 -3.04
C SER A 139 11.21 -10.29 -3.60
N THR A 140 10.25 -10.62 -2.75
CA THR A 140 9.01 -11.25 -3.18
C THR A 140 7.98 -10.16 -3.50
N SER A 141 7.46 -10.18 -4.73
CA SER A 141 6.37 -9.30 -5.14
C SER A 141 5.02 -9.94 -4.89
N ILE A 142 4.14 -9.19 -4.25
CA ILE A 142 2.74 -9.56 -4.04
C ILE A 142 1.89 -8.46 -4.64
N VAL A 143 1.13 -8.79 -5.67
CA VAL A 143 0.22 -7.85 -6.32
C VAL A 143 -1.22 -8.25 -6.01
N VAL A 144 -2.00 -7.29 -5.52
CA VAL A 144 -3.43 -7.48 -5.25
C VAL A 144 -4.25 -6.59 -6.18
N PRO A 145 -5.51 -6.93 -6.46
CA PRO A 145 -6.40 -6.02 -7.19
C PRO A 145 -6.59 -4.71 -6.41
N GLU A 146 -6.43 -3.59 -7.07
CA GLU A 146 -6.65 -2.28 -6.46
C GLU A 146 -8.04 -2.21 -5.81
N PHE A 147 -8.11 -1.72 -4.57
CA PHE A 147 -9.31 -1.65 -3.74
C PHE A 147 -9.91 -3.00 -3.31
N GLY A 148 -9.31 -4.11 -3.67
CA GLY A 148 -9.75 -5.45 -3.28
C GLY A 148 -9.28 -5.88 -1.89
N GLY A 149 -8.27 -5.21 -1.34
CA GLY A 149 -7.72 -5.51 -0.02
C GLY A 149 -6.71 -6.65 0.01
N ILE A 150 -6.26 -6.95 1.22
CA ILE A 150 -5.20 -7.93 1.47
C ILE A 150 -5.65 -9.10 2.37
N ASP A 151 -6.95 -9.20 2.63
CA ASP A 151 -7.50 -10.20 3.55
C ASP A 151 -7.16 -11.65 3.14
N HIS A 152 -7.10 -11.90 1.83
CA HIS A 152 -6.82 -13.21 1.25
C HIS A 152 -5.34 -13.61 1.30
N LEU A 153 -4.45 -12.69 1.66
CA LEU A 153 -3.02 -12.99 1.73
C LEU A 153 -2.71 -13.90 2.93
N PRO A 154 -1.65 -14.73 2.84
CA PRO A 154 -1.30 -15.59 3.96
C PRO A 154 -0.88 -14.78 5.18
N ASP A 155 -1.14 -15.35 6.36
CA ASP A 155 -0.70 -14.77 7.63
C ASP A 155 0.82 -14.88 7.79
N ASP A 156 1.43 -15.87 7.19
CA ASP A 156 2.88 -16.04 7.16
C ASP A 156 3.40 -15.84 5.75
N LEU A 157 4.11 -14.72 5.52
CA LEU A 157 4.70 -14.37 4.24
C LEU A 157 6.07 -15.00 4.00
N THR A 158 6.62 -15.75 4.98
CA THR A 158 7.88 -16.46 4.81
C THR A 158 7.69 -17.80 4.09
N LEU A 159 6.46 -18.33 4.05
CA LEU A 159 6.16 -19.60 3.41
C LEU A 159 6.20 -19.49 1.88
N PRO A 160 6.74 -20.49 1.17
CA PRO A 160 6.69 -20.54 -0.28
C PRO A 160 5.25 -20.49 -0.78
N ARG A 161 5.00 -19.72 -1.80
CA ARG A 161 3.70 -19.70 -2.48
C ARG A 161 3.63 -20.85 -3.46
N HIS A 162 2.64 -21.67 -3.32
CA HIS A 162 2.34 -22.76 -4.25
C HIS A 162 1.37 -22.28 -5.31
#